data_2eceb060d3f9dbaf92971613ce5bcfff
#
_entry.id   2eceb060d3f9dbaf92971613ce5bcfff
#
_cell.length_a   1.000
_cell.length_b   1.000
_cell.length_c   1.000
_cell.angle_alpha   90.00
_cell.angle_beta   90.00
_cell.angle_gamma   90.00
#
_symmetry.space_group_name_H-M   'P 1'
#
loop_
_entity.id
_entity.type
_entity.pdbx_description
1 polymer ?
#
loop_
_entity_poly.entity_id
_entity_poly.type
_entity_poly.pdbx_seq_one_letter_code
_entity_poly.pdbx_strand_id
1 'polypeptide(L)'
;MKNNTKFDSTVLKTGRGLLAVSSAVFAVAGLGAANAHAHGFVGDRFFPPTIATDDPFATDELLLPSLSYFKSAGSPATATTDGGFEFDKEIFPHFALGIAGDYLHLKPDGEPASTGFDDFTLSAKYQLWQNDAHEAIFSIGGEWEMGGTGSKQVGADSANTFTPTIYFGKGFGDLPDSLKYARPFAVTGTVGEDLPTSSDPNNLEWGFALEYSLPYLQSQVKDIGLSAPFKNMIPLVEFSFSSPENRDGGKTTGTINPGVLYESKYFQIGAEAIIPVNNTTGSQVGAVVQLEIFIDDIWPKWFGHPLIGNDK
;
A
#
# COMPACT_ATOMS: atom_id res chain seq x y z
N MET A 1 9.58 0.81 39.49
CA MET A 1 9.97 0.30 38.19
C MET A 1 8.73 0.39 37.32
N LYS A 2 8.65 1.41 36.45
CA LYS A 2 7.56 1.55 35.47
C LYS A 2 8.08 0.86 34.19
N ASN A 3 7.57 -0.34 33.89
CA ASN A 3 7.77 -0.93 32.56
C ASN A 3 6.92 -0.12 31.60
N ASN A 4 7.54 0.78 30.87
CA ASN A 4 6.98 1.31 29.63
C ASN A 4 7.20 0.21 28.58
N THR A 5 6.25 -0.67 28.40
CA THR A 5 6.15 -1.43 27.15
C THR A 5 5.69 -0.45 26.08
N LYS A 6 6.66 0.04 25.29
CA LYS A 6 6.36 0.78 24.06
C LYS A 6 5.58 -0.16 23.14
N PHE A 7 4.51 0.35 22.58
CA PHE A 7 3.74 -0.30 21.55
C PHE A 7 4.59 -0.37 20.29
N ASP A 8 4.72 -1.57 19.75
CA ASP A 8 5.27 -1.77 18.42
C ASP A 8 4.20 -1.37 17.39
N SER A 9 4.26 -0.11 16.93
CA SER A 9 3.34 0.45 15.94
C SER A 9 3.62 -0.06 14.52
N THR A 10 4.71 -0.79 14.36
CA THR A 10 5.26 -1.18 13.05
C THR A 10 4.35 -2.13 12.26
N VAL A 11 3.58 -2.98 12.96
CA VAL A 11 2.70 -3.97 12.29
C VAL A 11 1.49 -3.34 11.59
N LEU A 12 1.16 -2.09 11.92
CA LEU A 12 -0.03 -1.40 11.40
C LEU A 12 0.28 -0.28 10.40
N LYS A 13 1.56 0.00 10.12
CA LYS A 13 1.95 1.08 9.20
C LYS A 13 1.59 0.84 7.74
N THR A 14 1.15 -0.36 7.39
CA THR A 14 0.70 -0.70 6.03
C THR A 14 -0.81 -0.66 5.84
N GLY A 15 -1.58 -0.44 6.90
CA GLY A 15 -3.04 -0.37 6.82
C GLY A 15 -3.56 1.01 7.23
N ARG A 16 -3.97 1.83 6.31
CA ARG A 16 -4.39 3.22 6.51
C ARG A 16 -5.92 3.35 6.63
N GLY A 17 -6.40 4.10 7.51
CA GLY A 17 -7.61 4.13 8.19
C GLY A 17 -8.73 5.13 8.09
N LEU A 18 -9.74 5.29 8.94
CA LEU A 18 -11.15 5.66 8.73
C LEU A 18 -11.64 7.01 9.24
N LEU A 19 -12.38 7.74 8.40
CA LEU A 19 -13.44 8.66 8.82
C LEU A 19 -14.71 8.50 7.95
N ALA A 20 -15.87 8.47 8.59
CA ALA A 20 -17.16 8.37 7.91
C ALA A 20 -17.43 9.62 7.07
N VAL A 21 -17.55 9.48 5.74
CA VAL A 21 -18.02 10.51 4.83
C VAL A 21 -19.28 10.05 4.12
N SER A 22 -20.29 10.89 4.22
CA SER A 22 -21.60 10.74 3.61
C SER A 22 -21.52 10.68 2.09
N SER A 23 -22.32 9.80 1.52
CA SER A 23 -22.48 9.48 0.11
C SER A 23 -22.51 10.70 -0.82
N ALA A 24 -21.59 10.75 -1.77
CA ALA A 24 -21.72 11.51 -3.00
C ALA A 24 -21.43 10.56 -4.18
N VAL A 25 -22.50 10.08 -4.80
CA VAL A 25 -22.43 9.36 -6.07
C VAL A 25 -22.29 10.38 -7.19
N PHE A 26 -21.13 10.43 -7.84
CA PHE A 26 -20.96 11.16 -9.09
C PHE A 26 -21.17 10.20 -10.27
N ALA A 27 -22.24 10.44 -11.01
CA ALA A 27 -22.44 9.84 -12.33
C ALA A 27 -21.60 10.65 -13.34
N VAL A 28 -20.54 10.06 -13.88
CA VAL A 28 -19.83 10.61 -15.04
C VAL A 28 -20.06 9.69 -16.23
N ALA A 29 -20.84 10.19 -17.18
CA ALA A 29 -21.08 9.55 -18.47
C ALA A 29 -19.95 9.89 -19.45
N GLY A 30 -19.42 8.86 -20.07
CA GLY A 30 -18.75 8.73 -21.34
C GLY A 30 -17.97 9.91 -21.94
N LEU A 31 -16.65 9.79 -21.98
CA LEU A 31 -15.81 10.40 -23.00
C LEU A 31 -14.81 9.34 -23.51
N GLY A 32 -14.58 9.39 -24.82
CA GLY A 32 -13.93 8.35 -25.59
C GLY A 32 -12.48 8.05 -25.21
N ALA A 33 -12.10 6.82 -25.49
CA ALA A 33 -10.80 6.25 -25.25
C ALA A 33 -9.67 7.00 -26.00
N ALA A 34 -8.78 7.61 -25.27
CA ALA A 34 -7.39 7.71 -25.65
C ALA A 34 -6.64 6.76 -24.69
N ASN A 35 -5.82 5.86 -25.23
CA ASN A 35 -4.97 5.00 -24.43
C ASN A 35 -3.85 5.87 -23.83
N ALA A 36 -4.12 6.50 -22.72
CA ALA A 36 -3.09 7.01 -21.85
C ALA A 36 -2.81 5.90 -20.83
N HIS A 37 -1.74 5.15 -21.03
CA HIS A 37 -1.19 4.27 -20.01
C HIS A 37 -0.35 5.14 -19.09
N ALA A 38 -0.98 5.89 -18.18
CA ALA A 38 -0.29 6.88 -17.38
C ALA A 38 0.30 6.29 -16.10
N HIS A 39 -0.29 5.25 -15.49
CA HIS A 39 0.20 4.67 -14.25
C HIS A 39 0.08 3.14 -14.23
N GLY A 40 0.95 2.50 -13.50
CA GLY A 40 0.85 1.09 -13.13
C GLY A 40 1.08 0.07 -14.25
N PHE A 41 1.49 0.47 -15.48
CA PHE A 41 1.68 -0.46 -16.58
C PHE A 41 3.14 -0.78 -16.90
N VAL A 42 3.42 -2.06 -17.13
CA VAL A 42 4.67 -2.58 -17.68
C VAL A 42 4.33 -3.51 -18.85
N GLY A 43 4.54 -3.06 -20.07
CA GLY A 43 4.03 -3.73 -21.26
C GLY A 43 2.50 -3.81 -21.24
N ASP A 44 1.95 -5.03 -21.32
CA ASP A 44 0.50 -5.27 -21.26
C ASP A 44 -0.02 -5.50 -19.83
N ARG A 45 0.87 -5.49 -18.83
CA ARG A 45 0.56 -5.75 -17.44
C ARG A 45 0.25 -4.47 -16.68
N PHE A 46 -0.93 -4.40 -16.09
CA PHE A 46 -1.23 -3.48 -15.01
C PHE A 46 -0.83 -4.12 -13.67
N PHE A 47 -0.03 -3.40 -12.88
CA PHE A 47 0.25 -3.70 -11.49
C PHE A 47 -0.55 -2.71 -10.66
N PRO A 48 -1.59 -3.15 -9.96
CA PRO A 48 -2.43 -2.26 -9.17
C PRO A 48 -1.67 -1.73 -7.95
N PRO A 49 -1.95 -0.50 -7.49
CA PRO A 49 -1.59 -0.09 -6.15
C PRO A 49 -2.12 -1.08 -5.12
N THR A 50 -1.22 -1.71 -4.37
CA THR A 50 -1.57 -2.71 -3.36
C THR A 50 -1.85 -2.06 -2.00
N ILE A 51 -2.42 -2.79 -1.03
CA ILE A 51 -2.94 -2.21 0.22
C ILE A 51 -1.95 -2.35 1.37
N ALA A 52 -1.36 -3.53 1.53
CA ALA A 52 -0.44 -3.84 2.63
C ALA A 52 1.03 -3.73 2.23
N THR A 53 1.33 -3.76 0.94
CA THR A 53 2.66 -3.51 0.38
C THR A 53 2.57 -2.37 -0.60
N ASP A 54 3.62 -1.58 -0.74
CA ASP A 54 3.65 -0.48 -1.72
C ASP A 54 4.06 -1.02 -3.11
N ASP A 55 3.61 -0.36 -4.16
CA ASP A 55 3.91 -0.72 -5.54
C ASP A 55 5.25 -0.12 -6.03
N PRO A 56 5.80 -0.60 -7.16
CA PRO A 56 7.12 -0.15 -7.65
C PRO A 56 7.09 1.11 -8.53
N PHE A 57 5.96 1.79 -8.71
CA PHE A 57 5.86 2.95 -9.59
C PHE A 57 6.20 4.26 -8.87
N ALA A 58 6.74 5.22 -9.62
CA ALA A 58 6.99 6.58 -9.15
C ALA A 58 6.09 7.54 -9.94
N THR A 59 4.79 7.46 -9.70
CA THR A 59 3.70 8.12 -10.45
C THR A 59 2.91 9.09 -9.58
N ASP A 60 1.96 9.78 -10.19
CA ASP A 60 1.03 10.64 -9.49
C ASP A 60 -0.11 9.79 -8.89
N GLU A 61 -0.23 9.77 -7.57
CA GLU A 61 -1.20 8.94 -6.87
C GLU A 61 -1.95 9.72 -5.79
N LEU A 62 -3.20 9.36 -5.57
CA LEU A 62 -4.00 9.86 -4.46
C LEU A 62 -4.79 8.74 -3.82
N LEU A 63 -4.32 8.29 -2.68
CA LEU A 63 -5.01 7.35 -1.82
C LEU A 63 -5.83 8.14 -0.80
N LEU A 64 -7.18 8.03 -0.86
CA LEU A 64 -8.07 8.75 0.05
C LEU A 64 -9.52 8.20 -0.01
N PRO A 65 -10.03 7.60 1.06
CA PRO A 65 -9.33 7.16 2.26
C PRO A 65 -8.83 5.71 2.16
N SER A 66 -7.89 5.34 3.01
CA SER A 66 -7.71 3.97 3.44
C SER A 66 -8.36 3.75 4.79
N LEU A 67 -9.02 2.62 5.02
CA LEU A 67 -9.81 2.38 6.20
C LEU A 67 -9.49 1.04 6.82
N SER A 68 -8.86 0.99 8.00
CA SER A 68 -8.56 -0.28 8.63
C SER A 68 -9.13 -0.44 10.05
N TYR A 69 -9.34 -1.69 10.42
CA TYR A 69 -9.57 -2.12 11.79
C TYR A 69 -8.74 -3.36 12.08
N PHE A 70 -7.92 -3.30 13.10
CA PHE A 70 -7.14 -4.44 13.56
C PHE A 70 -6.95 -4.41 15.08
N LYS A 71 -6.90 -5.60 15.71
CA LYS A 71 -6.57 -5.72 17.13
C LYS A 71 -5.21 -6.37 17.32
N SER A 72 -4.21 -5.54 17.62
CA SER A 72 -2.86 -5.98 17.89
C SER A 72 -2.74 -6.72 19.24
N ALA A 73 -1.75 -7.58 19.33
CA ALA A 73 -1.36 -8.18 20.60
C ALA A 73 -0.74 -7.11 21.52
N GLY A 74 -0.75 -7.38 22.81
CA GLY A 74 -0.17 -6.49 23.81
C GLY A 74 -0.77 -6.75 25.20
N SER A 75 -0.31 -5.98 26.17
CA SER A 75 -0.87 -5.99 27.52
C SER A 75 -1.01 -4.54 28.01
N PRO A 76 -2.17 -3.92 27.79
CA PRO A 76 -3.41 -4.45 27.18
C PRO A 76 -3.31 -4.62 25.65
N ALA A 77 -4.09 -5.57 25.09
CA ALA A 77 -4.30 -5.66 23.65
C ALA A 77 -5.10 -4.45 23.16
N THR A 78 -4.77 -3.90 21.99
CA THR A 78 -5.35 -2.64 21.52
C THR A 78 -6.05 -2.83 20.18
N ALA A 79 -7.34 -2.46 20.13
CA ALA A 79 -8.05 -2.33 18.88
C ALA A 79 -7.75 -0.95 18.29
N THR A 80 -7.24 -0.95 17.06
CA THR A 80 -6.97 0.25 16.29
C THR A 80 -7.97 0.35 15.15
N THR A 81 -8.62 1.50 15.05
CA THR A 81 -9.29 1.94 13.83
C THR A 81 -8.47 3.10 13.30
N ASP A 82 -8.14 2.98 12.05
CA ASP A 82 -7.19 3.89 11.47
C ASP A 82 -7.78 4.59 10.24
N GLY A 83 -7.54 5.93 9.96
CA GLY A 83 -7.96 6.89 8.96
C GLY A 83 -6.83 7.55 8.15
N GLY A 84 -6.37 7.02 6.96
CA GLY A 84 -5.20 7.55 6.27
C GLY A 84 -5.43 8.09 4.87
N PHE A 85 -4.44 8.84 4.43
CA PHE A 85 -4.31 9.36 3.09
C PHE A 85 -2.84 9.29 2.64
N GLU A 86 -2.65 9.27 1.33
CA GLU A 86 -1.36 9.47 0.68
C GLU A 86 -1.54 10.24 -0.60
N PHE A 87 -0.57 11.09 -0.88
CA PHE A 87 -0.48 11.84 -2.12
C PHE A 87 0.95 11.80 -2.61
N ASP A 88 1.14 11.29 -3.82
CA ASP A 88 2.42 11.25 -4.51
C ASP A 88 2.36 12.12 -5.76
N LYS A 89 3.49 12.78 -6.07
CA LYS A 89 3.67 13.60 -7.25
C LYS A 89 4.98 13.26 -7.95
N GLU A 90 4.89 12.90 -9.22
CA GLU A 90 6.05 12.79 -10.07
C GLU A 90 6.70 14.17 -10.28
N ILE A 91 7.94 14.33 -9.80
CA ILE A 91 8.68 15.59 -9.85
C ILE A 91 9.56 15.64 -11.09
N PHE A 92 10.29 14.58 -11.38
CA PHE A 92 11.08 14.36 -12.59
C PHE A 92 10.66 13.02 -13.20
N PRO A 93 10.97 12.75 -14.49
CA PRO A 93 10.70 11.44 -15.07
C PRO A 93 11.20 10.30 -14.17
N HIS A 94 10.30 9.42 -13.78
CA HIS A 94 10.56 8.27 -12.90
C HIS A 94 10.93 8.61 -11.45
N PHE A 95 10.74 9.84 -10.99
CA PHE A 95 11.00 10.22 -9.61
C PHE A 95 9.78 10.92 -8.99
N ALA A 96 9.22 10.33 -7.96
CA ALA A 96 8.10 10.87 -7.19
C ALA A 96 8.50 11.26 -5.77
N LEU A 97 7.81 12.25 -5.24
CA LEU A 97 7.79 12.60 -3.82
C LEU A 97 6.36 12.47 -3.30
N GLY A 98 6.24 11.98 -2.09
CA GLY A 98 4.96 11.76 -1.46
C GLY A 98 4.84 12.31 -0.04
N ILE A 99 3.60 12.42 0.41
CA ILE A 99 3.22 12.71 1.78
C ILE A 99 2.07 11.82 2.20
N ALA A 100 2.17 11.25 3.39
CA ALA A 100 1.15 10.41 3.97
C ALA A 100 0.88 10.78 5.43
N GLY A 101 -0.31 10.42 5.93
CA GLY A 101 -0.66 10.62 7.32
C GLY A 101 -1.90 9.82 7.71
N ASP A 102 -1.93 9.39 8.97
CA ASP A 102 -2.92 8.51 9.55
C ASP A 102 -3.61 9.16 10.76
N TYR A 103 -4.92 9.01 10.84
CA TYR A 103 -5.71 9.41 12.01
C TYR A 103 -6.17 8.17 12.77
N LEU A 104 -5.63 7.98 13.95
CA LEU A 104 -5.83 6.78 14.75
C LEU A 104 -6.92 6.95 15.80
N HIS A 105 -7.72 5.88 15.98
CA HIS A 105 -8.55 5.67 17.16
C HIS A 105 -8.10 4.38 17.85
N LEU A 106 -7.41 4.53 18.97
CA LEU A 106 -6.88 3.43 19.76
C LEU A 106 -7.82 3.10 20.92
N LYS A 107 -8.14 1.82 21.09
CA LYS A 107 -8.96 1.31 22.19
C LYS A 107 -8.25 0.14 22.87
N PRO A 108 -7.36 0.41 23.86
CA PRO A 108 -6.78 -0.65 24.69
C PRO A 108 -7.85 -1.33 25.55
N ASP A 109 -7.68 -2.64 25.80
CA ASP A 109 -8.62 -3.39 26.62
C ASP A 109 -8.61 -2.88 28.07
N GLY A 110 -9.79 -2.48 28.56
CA GLY A 110 -9.95 -1.96 29.93
C GLY A 110 -9.51 -0.52 30.16
N GLU A 111 -9.00 0.17 29.14
CA GLU A 111 -8.53 1.56 29.23
C GLU A 111 -9.40 2.53 28.43
N PRO A 112 -9.33 3.85 28.69
CA PRO A 112 -9.96 4.85 27.85
C PRO A 112 -9.42 4.82 26.42
N ALA A 113 -10.26 5.15 25.45
CA ALA A 113 -9.82 5.33 24.08
C ALA A 113 -9.07 6.66 23.90
N SER A 114 -8.15 6.69 22.95
CA SER A 114 -7.46 7.89 22.49
C SER A 114 -7.59 8.06 20.98
N THR A 115 -7.50 9.30 20.51
CA THR A 115 -7.57 9.63 19.07
C THR A 115 -6.57 10.73 18.75
N GLY A 116 -6.05 10.71 17.53
CA GLY A 116 -5.15 11.75 17.03
C GLY A 116 -4.50 11.36 15.72
N PHE A 117 -3.82 12.31 15.11
CA PHE A 117 -2.92 11.99 13.99
C PHE A 117 -1.67 11.30 14.50
N ASP A 118 -1.21 10.30 13.76
CA ASP A 118 0.14 9.76 13.90
C ASP A 118 1.16 10.69 13.25
N ASP A 119 2.44 10.37 13.34
CA ASP A 119 3.48 11.16 12.71
C ASP A 119 3.32 11.11 11.16
N PHE A 120 3.51 12.26 10.50
CA PHE A 120 3.44 12.34 9.05
C PHE A 120 4.68 11.71 8.41
N THR A 121 4.48 11.07 7.28
CA THR A 121 5.54 10.45 6.48
C THR A 121 5.76 11.23 5.18
N LEU A 122 7.01 11.49 4.84
CA LEU A 122 7.43 11.91 3.50
C LEU A 122 8.09 10.73 2.80
N SER A 123 7.77 10.53 1.53
CA SER A 123 8.34 9.48 0.69
C SER A 123 9.12 10.07 -0.49
N ALA A 124 10.08 9.28 -0.99
CA ALA A 124 10.75 9.51 -2.26
C ALA A 124 10.97 8.18 -2.95
N LYS A 125 10.56 8.05 -4.21
CA LYS A 125 10.67 6.82 -4.99
C LYS A 125 11.27 7.12 -6.35
N TYR A 126 12.21 6.28 -6.81
CA TYR A 126 12.83 6.37 -8.13
C TYR A 126 12.76 5.02 -8.85
N GLN A 127 12.09 5.01 -10.00
CA GLN A 127 12.00 3.84 -10.87
C GLN A 127 13.31 3.69 -11.65
N LEU A 128 14.11 2.70 -11.26
CA LEU A 128 15.43 2.47 -11.82
C LEU A 128 15.41 1.74 -13.16
N TRP A 129 14.45 0.82 -13.33
CA TRP A 129 14.43 -0.07 -14.47
C TRP A 129 13.04 -0.65 -14.73
N GLN A 130 12.70 -0.76 -16.02
CA GLN A 130 11.48 -1.41 -16.49
C GLN A 130 11.79 -2.25 -17.73
N ASN A 131 11.10 -3.38 -17.87
CA ASN A 131 11.22 -4.24 -19.04
C ASN A 131 9.82 -4.74 -19.46
N ASP A 132 9.26 -4.10 -20.47
CA ASP A 132 7.91 -4.37 -20.96
C ASP A 132 7.75 -5.79 -21.51
N ALA A 133 8.77 -6.32 -22.20
CA ALA A 133 8.74 -7.66 -22.79
C ALA A 133 8.65 -8.78 -21.72
N HIS A 134 9.13 -8.49 -20.51
CA HIS A 134 9.13 -9.43 -19.39
C HIS A 134 8.20 -8.99 -18.26
N GLU A 135 7.41 -7.91 -18.45
CA GLU A 135 6.52 -7.37 -17.43
C GLU A 135 7.24 -7.23 -16.08
N ALA A 136 8.41 -6.59 -16.08
CA ALA A 136 9.24 -6.49 -14.89
C ALA A 136 9.67 -5.05 -14.62
N ILE A 137 9.66 -4.65 -13.34
CA ILE A 137 9.98 -3.31 -12.88
C ILE A 137 10.77 -3.39 -11.57
N PHE A 138 11.67 -2.44 -11.38
CA PHE A 138 12.47 -2.32 -10.17
C PHE A 138 12.68 -0.85 -9.81
N SER A 139 12.43 -0.51 -8.56
CA SER A 139 12.54 0.83 -8.01
C SER A 139 13.28 0.83 -6.69
N ILE A 140 13.81 1.98 -6.33
CA ILE A 140 14.37 2.26 -5.01
C ILE A 140 13.69 3.50 -4.44
N GLY A 141 13.65 3.60 -3.14
CA GLY A 141 13.09 4.77 -2.48
C GLY A 141 13.37 4.75 -0.99
N GLY A 142 12.58 5.51 -0.29
CA GLY A 142 12.61 5.53 1.16
C GLY A 142 11.58 6.48 1.72
N GLU A 143 11.28 6.26 2.98
CA GLU A 143 10.34 7.04 3.75
C GLU A 143 11.06 7.73 4.91
N TRP A 144 10.53 8.87 5.29
CA TRP A 144 10.91 9.59 6.49
C TRP A 144 9.65 9.88 7.31
N GLU A 145 9.46 9.12 8.37
CA GLU A 145 8.48 9.42 9.40
C GLU A 145 9.03 10.54 10.28
N MET A 146 8.34 11.66 10.27
CA MET A 146 8.76 12.90 10.94
C MET A 146 8.30 12.91 12.39
N GLY A 147 9.15 12.41 13.29
CA GLY A 147 8.86 12.36 14.72
C GLY A 147 8.45 13.71 15.31
N GLY A 148 7.43 13.70 16.14
CA GLY A 148 6.89 14.87 16.82
C GLY A 148 5.86 15.69 16.03
N THR A 149 5.46 15.22 14.85
CA THR A 149 4.37 15.85 14.06
C THR A 149 3.01 15.31 14.45
N GLY A 150 2.95 14.14 15.06
CA GLY A 150 1.74 13.48 15.50
C GLY A 150 1.35 13.76 16.96
N SER A 151 0.30 13.10 17.40
CA SER A 151 -0.26 13.21 18.74
C SER A 151 0.31 12.15 19.68
N LYS A 152 0.90 12.59 20.79
CA LYS A 152 1.36 11.69 21.86
C LYS A 152 0.28 10.81 22.47
N GLN A 153 -1.00 11.19 22.31
CA GLN A 153 -2.15 10.43 22.82
C GLN A 153 -2.35 9.11 22.08
N VAL A 154 -1.89 9.03 20.82
CA VAL A 154 -1.94 7.80 20.02
C VAL A 154 -0.58 7.10 19.93
N GLY A 155 0.42 7.60 20.64
CA GLY A 155 1.74 6.98 20.70
C GLY A 155 2.73 7.49 19.68
N ALA A 156 2.40 8.58 18.94
CA ALA A 156 3.35 9.23 18.03
C ALA A 156 4.67 9.56 18.74
N ASP A 157 5.77 9.19 18.12
CA ASP A 157 7.11 9.31 18.74
C ASP A 157 7.69 10.71 18.47
N SER A 158 8.67 11.08 19.26
CA SER A 158 9.47 12.27 19.03
C SER A 158 10.72 12.00 18.19
N ALA A 159 11.03 10.75 17.93
CA ALA A 159 12.17 10.32 17.11
C ALA A 159 11.73 10.13 15.66
N ASN A 160 12.61 10.44 14.72
CA ASN A 160 12.39 10.14 13.32
C ASN A 160 12.68 8.66 13.03
N THR A 161 12.00 8.12 12.01
CA THR A 161 12.38 6.83 11.41
C THR A 161 12.66 7.05 9.93
N PHE A 162 13.76 6.48 9.43
CA PHE A 162 14.09 6.45 8.00
C PHE A 162 14.02 5.01 7.51
N THR A 163 13.32 4.79 6.39
CA THR A 163 13.10 3.45 5.84
C THR A 163 13.54 3.39 4.38
N PRO A 164 14.86 3.23 4.10
CA PRO A 164 15.31 2.94 2.75
C PRO A 164 14.68 1.63 2.26
N THR A 165 14.12 1.64 1.04
CA THR A 165 13.31 0.54 0.52
C THR A 165 13.64 0.26 -0.94
N ILE A 166 13.61 -1.02 -1.31
CA ILE A 166 13.58 -1.49 -2.69
C ILE A 166 12.20 -2.03 -3.02
N TYR A 167 11.78 -1.82 -4.27
CA TYR A 167 10.47 -2.23 -4.78
C TYR A 167 10.66 -3.03 -6.07
N PHE A 168 9.85 -4.05 -6.27
CA PHE A 168 9.90 -4.84 -7.49
C PHE A 168 8.51 -5.30 -7.93
N GLY A 169 8.37 -5.52 -9.24
CA GLY A 169 7.19 -6.13 -9.83
C GLY A 169 7.58 -7.11 -10.94
N LYS A 170 6.88 -8.23 -11.04
CA LYS A 170 7.06 -9.22 -12.11
C LYS A 170 5.73 -9.87 -12.48
N GLY A 171 5.28 -9.62 -13.72
CA GLY A 171 4.19 -10.36 -14.33
C GLY A 171 4.67 -11.66 -15.00
N PHE A 172 3.77 -12.60 -15.21
CA PHE A 172 4.08 -13.89 -15.82
C PHE A 172 3.57 -14.00 -17.26
N GLY A 173 3.38 -12.86 -17.96
CA GLY A 173 2.91 -12.80 -19.34
C GLY A 173 3.80 -13.50 -20.35
N ASP A 174 5.10 -13.61 -20.07
CA ASP A 174 6.10 -14.28 -20.88
C ASP A 174 6.12 -15.83 -20.79
N LEU A 175 5.22 -16.43 -20.00
CA LEU A 175 5.08 -17.88 -19.92
C LEU A 175 4.63 -18.51 -21.25
N PRO A 176 5.05 -19.75 -21.57
CA PRO A 176 4.67 -20.43 -22.79
C PRO A 176 3.16 -20.75 -22.85
N ASP A 177 2.64 -21.01 -24.05
CA ASP A 177 1.20 -21.27 -24.25
C ASP A 177 0.64 -22.45 -23.45
N SER A 178 1.48 -23.45 -23.11
CA SER A 178 1.10 -24.56 -22.24
C SER A 178 0.74 -24.08 -20.81
N LEU A 179 1.22 -22.91 -20.39
CA LEU A 179 0.99 -22.29 -19.08
C LEU A 179 0.21 -20.98 -19.18
N LYS A 180 -0.47 -20.71 -20.30
CA LYS A 180 -1.13 -19.42 -20.57
C LYS A 180 -2.11 -18.98 -19.47
N TYR A 181 -2.76 -19.89 -18.76
CA TYR A 181 -3.67 -19.53 -17.65
C TYR A 181 -2.93 -19.13 -16.36
N ALA A 182 -1.61 -19.28 -16.32
CA ALA A 182 -0.77 -18.71 -15.27
C ALA A 182 -0.24 -17.31 -15.64
N ARG A 183 -0.36 -16.88 -16.91
CA ARG A 183 0.04 -15.53 -17.34
C ARG A 183 -0.66 -14.40 -16.59
N PRO A 184 -1.94 -14.51 -16.14
CA PRO A 184 -2.59 -13.47 -15.35
C PRO A 184 -1.98 -13.27 -13.95
N PHE A 185 -1.15 -14.18 -13.44
CA PHE A 185 -0.44 -13.96 -12.19
C PHE A 185 0.62 -12.87 -12.31
N ALA A 186 0.80 -12.10 -11.24
CA ALA A 186 1.94 -11.25 -11.02
C ALA A 186 2.32 -11.21 -9.53
N VAL A 187 3.55 -10.78 -9.26
CA VAL A 187 4.08 -10.56 -7.92
C VAL A 187 4.66 -9.16 -7.87
N THR A 188 4.26 -8.38 -6.87
CA THR A 188 4.92 -7.16 -6.45
C THR A 188 5.49 -7.33 -5.05
N GLY A 189 6.41 -6.50 -4.62
CA GLY A 189 6.91 -6.57 -3.27
C GLY A 189 7.93 -5.52 -2.93
N THR A 190 8.16 -5.39 -1.61
CA THR A 190 9.05 -4.42 -1.01
C THR A 190 9.97 -5.08 0.00
N VAL A 191 11.19 -4.53 0.14
CA VAL A 191 12.10 -4.84 1.24
C VAL A 191 12.75 -3.53 1.68
N GLY A 192 12.56 -3.17 2.93
CA GLY A 192 13.11 -1.97 3.54
C GLY A 192 13.67 -2.23 4.93
N GLU A 193 14.34 -1.27 5.51
CA GLU A 193 14.85 -1.34 6.88
C GLU A 193 14.45 -0.07 7.63
N ASP A 194 13.62 -0.22 8.67
CA ASP A 194 13.32 0.87 9.59
C ASP A 194 14.53 1.19 10.45
N LEU A 195 14.99 2.43 10.35
CA LEU A 195 16.15 2.97 11.06
C LEU A 195 15.69 4.10 12.00
N PRO A 196 15.15 3.78 13.18
CA PRO A 196 14.73 4.79 14.14
C PRO A 196 15.92 5.55 14.72
N THR A 197 15.78 6.86 14.88
CA THR A 197 16.80 7.70 15.55
C THR A 197 16.75 7.58 17.08
N SER A 198 15.82 6.82 17.62
CA SER A 198 15.70 6.46 19.04
C SER A 198 16.58 5.26 19.41
N SER A 199 16.32 4.70 20.60
CA SER A 199 16.91 3.43 21.04
C SER A 199 16.08 2.20 20.63
N ASP A 200 15.04 2.36 19.86
CA ASP A 200 14.21 1.26 19.40
C ASP A 200 14.96 0.35 18.41
N PRO A 201 14.56 -0.91 18.25
CA PRO A 201 15.20 -1.82 17.31
C PRO A 201 15.08 -1.32 15.87
N ASN A 202 16.08 -1.62 15.05
CA ASN A 202 15.88 -1.62 13.61
C ASN A 202 14.98 -2.81 13.24
N ASN A 203 14.14 -2.61 12.23
CA ASN A 203 13.28 -3.68 11.74
C ASN A 203 13.46 -3.85 10.23
N LEU A 204 13.69 -5.10 9.81
CA LEU A 204 13.57 -5.46 8.41
C LEU A 204 12.08 -5.54 8.06
N GLU A 205 11.61 -4.60 7.26
CA GLU A 205 10.27 -4.58 6.70
C GLU A 205 10.28 -5.25 5.34
N TRP A 206 9.44 -6.28 5.14
CA TRP A 206 9.39 -6.96 3.88
C TRP A 206 7.99 -7.52 3.59
N GLY A 207 7.61 -7.49 2.35
CA GLY A 207 6.31 -7.95 1.94
C GLY A 207 6.23 -8.23 0.45
N PHE A 208 5.19 -8.93 0.05
CA PHE A 208 4.86 -9.14 -1.35
C PHE A 208 3.37 -9.40 -1.53
N ALA A 209 2.86 -9.03 -2.69
CA ALA A 209 1.52 -9.37 -3.17
C ALA A 209 1.62 -10.44 -4.27
N LEU A 210 0.75 -11.43 -4.20
CA LEU A 210 0.47 -12.35 -5.30
C LEU A 210 -0.93 -12.04 -5.82
N GLU A 211 -1.01 -11.59 -7.05
CA GLU A 211 -2.25 -11.16 -7.69
C GLU A 211 -2.60 -12.01 -8.90
N TYR A 212 -3.90 -12.08 -9.23
CA TYR A 212 -4.42 -12.71 -10.43
C TYR A 212 -5.36 -11.75 -11.18
N SER A 213 -4.88 -11.14 -12.26
CA SER A 213 -5.64 -10.15 -13.00
C SER A 213 -6.69 -10.77 -13.93
N LEU A 214 -7.98 -10.62 -13.59
CA LEU A 214 -9.08 -11.01 -14.48
C LEU A 214 -9.17 -10.11 -15.73
N PRO A 215 -8.88 -8.79 -15.68
CA PRO A 215 -8.71 -7.97 -16.86
C PRO A 215 -7.66 -8.52 -17.82
N TYR A 216 -6.49 -8.89 -17.33
CA TYR A 216 -5.41 -9.49 -18.12
C TYR A 216 -5.83 -10.84 -18.72
N LEU A 217 -6.47 -11.70 -17.92
CA LEU A 217 -7.00 -12.98 -18.41
C LEU A 217 -7.89 -12.79 -19.64
N GLN A 218 -8.81 -11.84 -19.58
CA GLN A 218 -9.76 -11.63 -20.66
C GLN A 218 -9.18 -10.94 -21.90
N SER A 219 -8.24 -10.00 -21.70
CA SER A 219 -7.63 -9.24 -22.80
C SER A 219 -6.48 -9.99 -23.49
N GLN A 220 -5.61 -10.66 -22.73
CA GLN A 220 -4.35 -11.20 -23.23
C GLN A 220 -4.32 -12.75 -23.35
N VAL A 221 -5.20 -13.46 -22.64
CA VAL A 221 -5.17 -14.92 -22.63
C VAL A 221 -6.40 -15.55 -23.27
N LYS A 222 -7.56 -15.24 -22.75
CA LYS A 222 -8.84 -15.76 -23.23
C LYS A 222 -9.99 -14.96 -22.66
N ASP A 223 -10.80 -14.42 -23.54
CA ASP A 223 -12.11 -13.89 -23.15
C ASP A 223 -13.01 -15.05 -22.71
N ILE A 224 -13.36 -15.05 -21.42
CA ILE A 224 -14.26 -16.05 -20.79
C ILE A 224 -15.66 -15.48 -20.56
N GLY A 225 -15.94 -14.27 -21.10
CA GLY A 225 -17.25 -13.64 -21.06
C GLY A 225 -17.63 -13.07 -19.70
N LEU A 226 -16.65 -12.68 -18.86
CA LEU A 226 -16.97 -12.00 -17.61
C LEU A 226 -17.56 -10.63 -17.89
N SER A 227 -18.64 -10.30 -17.17
CA SER A 227 -19.24 -8.97 -17.16
C SER A 227 -18.83 -8.18 -15.91
N ALA A 228 -19.10 -6.87 -15.91
CA ALA A 228 -18.94 -6.07 -14.71
C ALA A 228 -19.80 -6.61 -13.55
N PRO A 229 -19.32 -6.58 -12.29
CA PRO A 229 -18.02 -6.01 -11.88
C PRO A 229 -16.83 -6.97 -12.05
N PHE A 230 -17.04 -8.26 -12.24
CA PHE A 230 -16.01 -9.31 -12.19
C PHE A 230 -14.90 -9.14 -13.22
N LYS A 231 -15.19 -8.62 -14.42
CA LYS A 231 -14.19 -8.38 -15.46
C LYS A 231 -13.09 -7.38 -15.05
N ASN A 232 -13.33 -6.59 -14.00
CA ASN A 232 -12.46 -5.54 -13.50
C ASN A 232 -11.86 -5.89 -12.14
N MET A 233 -11.96 -7.14 -11.70
CA MET A 233 -11.45 -7.57 -10.40
C MET A 233 -10.08 -8.20 -10.51
N ILE A 234 -9.26 -7.95 -9.50
CA ILE A 234 -7.93 -8.53 -9.32
C ILE A 234 -7.91 -9.15 -7.92
N PRO A 235 -8.27 -10.44 -7.76
CA PRO A 235 -8.01 -11.17 -6.53
C PRO A 235 -6.52 -11.18 -6.20
N LEU A 236 -6.19 -10.98 -4.91
CA LEU A 236 -4.81 -11.00 -4.44
C LEU A 236 -4.70 -11.56 -3.04
N VAL A 237 -3.47 -11.89 -2.67
CA VAL A 237 -3.08 -12.14 -1.28
C VAL A 237 -1.79 -11.37 -1.03
N GLU A 238 -1.81 -10.49 -0.04
CA GLU A 238 -0.63 -9.78 0.40
C GLU A 238 -0.01 -10.41 1.65
N PHE A 239 1.29 -10.30 1.76
CA PHE A 239 2.09 -10.78 2.88
C PHE A 239 2.94 -9.61 3.37
N SER A 240 2.76 -9.18 4.60
CA SER A 240 3.48 -8.05 5.19
C SER A 240 4.10 -8.49 6.51
N PHE A 241 5.41 -8.28 6.65
CA PHE A 241 6.19 -8.72 7.79
C PHE A 241 7.16 -7.65 8.29
N SER A 242 7.33 -7.60 9.61
CA SER A 242 8.33 -6.83 10.31
C SER A 242 9.18 -7.76 11.17
N SER A 243 10.50 -7.69 11.00
CA SER A 243 11.47 -8.56 11.68
C SER A 243 12.51 -7.71 12.41
N PRO A 244 12.43 -7.60 13.75
CA PRO A 244 13.44 -6.89 14.52
C PRO A 244 14.84 -7.53 14.35
N GLU A 245 15.85 -6.72 14.03
CA GLU A 245 17.20 -7.22 13.74
C GLU A 245 18.19 -7.04 14.89
N ASN A 246 17.93 -6.10 15.77
CA ASN A 246 18.87 -5.76 16.85
C ASN A 246 18.14 -5.37 18.15
N ARG A 247 18.91 -5.06 19.19
CA ARG A 247 18.45 -4.52 20.48
C ARG A 247 17.37 -5.36 21.16
N ASP A 248 17.44 -6.69 21.02
CA ASP A 248 16.47 -7.64 21.60
C ASP A 248 14.99 -7.34 21.19
N GLY A 249 14.77 -6.88 19.95
CA GLY A 249 13.48 -6.40 19.44
C GLY A 249 12.36 -7.43 19.36
N GLY A 250 12.64 -8.70 19.61
CA GLY A 250 11.61 -9.73 19.73
C GLY A 250 11.47 -10.64 18.52
N LYS A 251 10.23 -11.02 18.20
CA LYS A 251 9.92 -11.96 17.12
C LYS A 251 9.39 -11.21 15.90
N THR A 252 9.61 -11.80 14.73
CA THR A 252 8.90 -11.38 13.52
C THR A 252 7.40 -11.36 13.73
N THR A 253 6.79 -10.26 13.38
CA THR A 253 5.34 -10.05 13.29
C THR A 253 4.93 -9.96 11.84
N GLY A 254 3.63 -10.05 11.56
CA GLY A 254 3.15 -9.89 10.19
C GLY A 254 1.72 -10.38 9.99
N THR A 255 1.22 -10.13 8.80
CA THR A 255 -0.13 -10.48 8.39
C THR A 255 -0.16 -11.13 7.01
N ILE A 256 -1.21 -11.91 6.78
CA ILE A 256 -1.60 -12.44 5.47
C ILE A 256 -2.95 -11.83 5.14
N ASN A 257 -3.02 -11.12 4.04
CA ASN A 257 -4.16 -10.28 3.68
C ASN A 257 -4.78 -10.77 2.36
N PRO A 258 -5.68 -11.78 2.39
CA PRO A 258 -6.45 -12.12 1.21
C PRO A 258 -7.50 -11.05 0.93
N GLY A 259 -7.61 -10.68 -0.35
CA GLY A 259 -8.50 -9.61 -0.75
C GLY A 259 -8.83 -9.57 -2.24
N VAL A 260 -9.41 -8.47 -2.65
CA VAL A 260 -9.75 -8.17 -4.03
C VAL A 260 -9.67 -6.68 -4.28
N LEU A 261 -9.09 -6.31 -5.41
CA LEU A 261 -9.13 -4.97 -5.97
C LEU A 261 -10.17 -4.94 -7.09
N TYR A 262 -10.91 -3.86 -7.17
CA TYR A 262 -11.78 -3.52 -8.29
C TYR A 262 -11.22 -2.29 -8.97
N GLU A 263 -10.83 -2.45 -10.22
CA GLU A 263 -10.27 -1.38 -11.04
C GLU A 263 -11.35 -0.73 -11.90
N SER A 264 -11.33 0.59 -11.96
CA SER A 264 -12.10 1.43 -12.87
C SER A 264 -11.12 2.38 -13.57
N LYS A 265 -11.57 3.08 -14.61
CA LYS A 265 -10.76 4.08 -15.31
C LYS A 265 -10.24 5.21 -14.39
N TYR A 266 -10.99 5.57 -13.35
CA TYR A 266 -10.72 6.78 -12.55
C TYR A 266 -10.40 6.47 -11.08
N PHE A 267 -10.56 5.23 -10.68
CA PHE A 267 -10.32 4.83 -9.28
C PHE A 267 -10.16 3.32 -9.17
N GLN A 268 -9.51 2.91 -8.11
CA GLN A 268 -9.48 1.53 -7.63
C GLN A 268 -10.11 1.48 -6.23
N ILE A 269 -10.88 0.43 -5.96
CA ILE A 269 -11.34 0.09 -4.61
C ILE A 269 -10.79 -1.28 -4.26
N GLY A 270 -10.09 -1.35 -3.12
CA GLY A 270 -9.58 -2.59 -2.56
C GLY A 270 -10.23 -2.94 -1.23
N ALA A 271 -10.34 -4.23 -0.94
CA ALA A 271 -10.77 -4.72 0.36
C ALA A 271 -10.04 -6.02 0.71
N GLU A 272 -9.51 -6.10 1.94
CA GLU A 272 -8.77 -7.24 2.43
C GLU A 272 -9.15 -7.61 3.86
N ALA A 273 -9.03 -8.91 4.18
CA ALA A 273 -8.98 -9.36 5.56
C ALA A 273 -7.52 -9.30 6.06
N ILE A 274 -7.30 -8.82 7.29
CA ILE A 274 -5.99 -8.76 7.94
C ILE A 274 -5.88 -9.94 8.89
N ILE A 275 -5.12 -10.96 8.53
CA ILE A 275 -4.97 -12.20 9.30
C ILE A 275 -3.59 -12.23 9.96
N PRO A 276 -3.47 -12.11 11.30
CA PRO A 276 -2.18 -12.16 11.98
C PRO A 276 -1.54 -13.55 11.85
N VAL A 277 -0.24 -13.58 11.53
CA VAL A 277 0.50 -14.85 11.35
C VAL A 277 0.86 -15.53 12.68
N ASN A 278 0.83 -14.81 13.77
CA ASN A 278 1.15 -15.33 15.10
C ASN A 278 0.53 -14.48 16.22
N ASN A 279 0.57 -15.02 17.45
CA ASN A 279 0.01 -14.36 18.63
C ASN A 279 0.78 -13.10 19.06
N THR A 280 1.99 -12.86 18.55
CA THR A 280 2.73 -11.61 18.80
C THR A 280 2.17 -10.48 17.96
N THR A 281 1.73 -10.77 16.75
CA THR A 281 1.04 -9.82 15.86
C THR A 281 -0.36 -9.51 16.37
N GLY A 282 -1.15 -10.54 16.66
CA GLY A 282 -2.55 -10.40 17.07
C GLY A 282 -3.23 -11.75 17.19
N SER A 283 -4.49 -11.75 17.60
CA SER A 283 -5.30 -12.96 17.75
C SER A 283 -6.66 -12.90 17.06
N GLN A 284 -6.97 -11.79 16.41
CA GLN A 284 -8.25 -11.55 15.74
C GLN A 284 -7.99 -11.11 14.29
N VAL A 285 -8.92 -11.49 13.42
CA VAL A 285 -8.92 -11.03 12.03
C VAL A 285 -9.41 -9.59 12.00
N GLY A 286 -8.66 -8.74 11.33
CA GLY A 286 -9.02 -7.37 10.98
C GLY A 286 -9.51 -7.25 9.54
N ALA A 287 -9.70 -6.02 9.10
CA ALA A 287 -10.07 -5.71 7.72
C ALA A 287 -9.53 -4.33 7.32
N VAL A 288 -9.30 -4.16 6.04
CA VAL A 288 -8.98 -2.88 5.42
C VAL A 288 -9.79 -2.69 4.13
N VAL A 289 -10.16 -1.44 3.87
CA VAL A 289 -10.77 -1.00 2.61
C VAL A 289 -10.04 0.26 2.17
N GLN A 290 -9.70 0.35 0.90
CA GLN A 290 -8.93 1.45 0.33
C GLN A 290 -9.59 1.98 -0.94
N LEU A 291 -9.57 3.30 -1.10
CA LEU A 291 -9.92 3.98 -2.33
C LEU A 291 -8.68 4.69 -2.88
N GLU A 292 -8.25 4.27 -4.04
CA GLU A 292 -7.22 4.92 -4.85
C GLU A 292 -7.90 5.74 -5.94
N ILE A 293 -7.51 7.00 -6.12
CA ILE A 293 -8.06 7.91 -7.13
C ILE A 293 -6.98 8.18 -8.17
N PHE A 294 -7.23 7.78 -9.41
CA PHE A 294 -6.34 8.02 -10.54
C PHE A 294 -6.45 9.47 -10.99
N ILE A 295 -5.71 10.34 -10.28
CA ILE A 295 -5.81 11.81 -10.46
C ILE A 295 -5.30 12.28 -11.82
N ASP A 296 -4.40 11.54 -12.41
CA ASP A 296 -3.85 11.76 -13.74
C ASP A 296 -4.90 11.53 -14.84
N ASP A 297 -5.77 10.52 -14.70
CA ASP A 297 -6.91 10.29 -15.59
C ASP A 297 -8.05 11.31 -15.41
N ILE A 298 -8.20 11.87 -14.18
CA ILE A 298 -9.24 12.85 -13.86
C ILE A 298 -8.80 14.26 -14.27
N TRP A 299 -7.55 14.62 -14.00
CA TRP A 299 -6.98 15.94 -14.26
C TRP A 299 -5.65 15.88 -15.04
N PRO A 300 -5.64 15.34 -16.28
CA PRO A 300 -4.41 15.10 -17.05
C PRO A 300 -3.64 16.37 -17.44
N LYS A 301 -4.16 17.56 -17.17
CA LYS A 301 -3.45 18.84 -17.34
C LYS A 301 -2.52 19.17 -16.18
N TRP A 302 -2.70 18.53 -15.03
CA TRP A 302 -1.97 18.80 -13.80
C TRP A 302 -1.18 17.59 -13.31
N PHE A 303 -1.65 16.40 -13.69
CA PHE A 303 -1.13 15.10 -13.24
C PHE A 303 -0.89 14.18 -14.44
N GLY A 304 -0.19 13.06 -14.22
CA GLY A 304 0.19 12.11 -15.26
C GLY A 304 1.39 12.56 -16.11
N HIS A 305 2.16 13.51 -15.60
CA HIS A 305 3.42 13.95 -16.19
C HIS A 305 4.32 14.58 -15.12
N PRO A 306 5.62 14.52 -15.26
CA PRO A 306 6.55 15.11 -14.30
C PRO A 306 6.36 16.63 -14.20
N LEU A 307 6.57 17.15 -12.99
CA LEU A 307 6.49 18.60 -12.72
C LEU A 307 7.62 19.34 -13.48
N ILE A 308 8.78 18.73 -13.61
CA ILE A 308 9.97 19.26 -14.26
C ILE A 308 10.51 18.23 -15.25
N GLY A 309 10.67 18.60 -16.50
CA GLY A 309 11.09 17.71 -17.58
C GLY A 309 9.93 17.31 -18.49
N ASN A 310 10.22 16.48 -19.47
CA ASN A 310 9.22 15.86 -20.34
C ASN A 310 9.54 14.37 -20.39
N ASP A 311 8.54 13.53 -20.28
CA ASP A 311 8.64 12.14 -20.69
C ASP A 311 8.92 12.11 -22.21
N LYS A 312 9.98 11.42 -22.59
CA LYS A 312 10.37 11.29 -24.00
C LYS A 312 9.82 9.99 -24.57
#